data_c4befaf2f5f9f65c011fd8c1b18613e4
#
_entry.id   c4befaf2f5f9f65c011fd8c1b18613e4
#
_cell.length_a   1.000
_cell.length_b   1.000
_cell.length_c   1.000
_cell.angle_alpha   90.00
_cell.angle_beta   90.00
_cell.angle_gamma   90.00
#
_symmetry.space_group_name_H-M   'P 1'
#
loop_
_entity.id
_entity.type
_entity.pdbx_description
1 polymer ?
#
loop_
_entity_poly.entity_id
_entity_poly.type
_entity_poly.pdbx_seq_one_letter_code
_entity_poly.pdbx_strand_id
1 'polypeptide(L)'
;MNKIARYLNKNILGEVDIREAVRRHFSCDSSILQIAPEIVIYPKNTKDIVKIANFSWQFSQKGYRMPITVRGGGSDTSGAAIGSGIMLVMPSHMNMIEESDMRQGLIRVQSGITFKSVNDALSLSGAMIPSYPTTANYSTIGGAIANDSQGVLSGKYGSTYNYIDKLEVVLANGEVIQTGRKNRKQVNKLKGLSTFEGDIYRGLDGIYQDNKELIASISDHDKSGYANIKKACLPDGSIDIMPLLVGSQGSLGIVTEAILKTEFISRSRSAMVVVFDDFRNISEVLDSVAEKDPCIFEYISAETFIRASELGREYFVQGKQILPNINGGALIIAFDEHSKGQRNRKLKKTSALFSDNVDILMDEGEGADSILDLMSITSVVYTTQNNEETMPPIFDGAFIPRKNIIQYLKLVRELSEIMKIPTTIVGNVSSGIFTVRPILKLNTLMGKQKTFKMLDQYTKLVMKVDGYLAHLSGEGRLHSNFVSLKRDEKLYEEEFTQFFKKIQMM
;
A
#
# COMPACT_ATOMS: atom_id res chain seq x y z
N MET A 1 31.88 19.82 3.89
CA MET A 1 30.45 19.75 4.29
C MET A 1 29.73 20.94 3.65
N ASN A 2 28.65 20.70 2.90
CA ASN A 2 27.81 21.73 2.28
C ASN A 2 27.32 22.73 3.36
N LYS A 3 27.20 24.03 3.02
CA LYS A 3 26.74 25.08 3.96
C LYS A 3 25.38 24.75 4.59
N ILE A 4 24.46 24.19 3.81
CA ILE A 4 23.14 23.78 4.27
C ILE A 4 23.25 22.63 5.28
N ALA A 5 23.98 21.57 4.96
CA ALA A 5 24.17 20.45 5.87
C ALA A 5 24.82 20.88 7.20
N ARG A 6 25.74 21.82 7.16
CA ARG A 6 26.37 22.39 8.38
C ARG A 6 25.38 23.19 9.21
N TYR A 7 24.52 23.97 8.56
CA TYR A 7 23.46 24.73 9.24
C TYR A 7 22.48 23.79 9.93
N LEU A 8 21.96 22.78 9.20
CA LEU A 8 21.02 21.81 9.74
C LEU A 8 21.62 21.03 10.92
N ASN A 9 22.85 20.54 10.78
CA ASN A 9 23.55 19.79 11.83
C ASN A 9 23.76 20.59 13.13
N LYS A 10 23.82 21.92 13.05
CA LYS A 10 23.91 22.79 14.24
C LYS A 10 22.58 23.05 14.92
N ASN A 11 21.47 22.90 14.21
CA ASN A 11 20.16 23.31 14.67
C ASN A 11 19.26 22.15 15.11
N ILE A 12 19.59 20.91 14.74
CA ILE A 12 18.83 19.70 15.12
C ILE A 12 19.62 18.86 16.12
N LEU A 13 18.94 17.96 16.81
CA LEU A 13 19.54 16.96 17.70
C LEU A 13 19.95 15.69 16.96
N GLY A 14 19.35 15.45 15.80
CA GLY A 14 19.64 14.32 14.93
C GLY A 14 20.94 14.47 14.15
N GLU A 15 21.26 13.47 13.36
CA GLU A 15 22.49 13.42 12.55
C GLU A 15 22.22 13.85 11.11
N VAL A 16 23.20 14.54 10.51
CA VAL A 16 23.17 14.97 9.10
C VAL A 16 24.35 14.34 8.37
N ASP A 17 24.07 13.61 7.30
CA ASP A 17 25.06 12.90 6.49
C ASP A 17 24.99 13.34 5.02
N ILE A 18 26.16 13.60 4.42
CA ILE A 18 26.30 13.96 3.01
C ILE A 18 27.30 13.04 2.27
N ARG A 19 27.81 12.01 2.95
CA ARG A 19 28.76 11.06 2.36
C ARG A 19 28.11 10.37 1.16
N GLU A 20 28.87 10.23 0.09
CA GLU A 20 28.38 9.65 -1.16
C GLU A 20 27.81 8.22 -0.97
N ALA A 21 28.50 7.39 -0.18
CA ALA A 21 28.06 6.03 0.11
C ALA A 21 26.67 6.00 0.78
N VAL A 22 26.40 6.91 1.72
CA VAL A 22 25.11 7.02 2.40
C VAL A 22 24.03 7.52 1.44
N ARG A 23 24.31 8.57 0.67
CA ARG A 23 23.39 9.10 -0.33
C ARG A 23 23.06 8.06 -1.40
N ARG A 24 24.03 7.26 -1.82
CA ARG A 24 23.84 6.15 -2.76
C ARG A 24 22.98 5.05 -2.16
N HIS A 25 23.15 4.71 -0.88
CA HIS A 25 22.31 3.73 -0.18
C HIS A 25 20.82 4.15 -0.19
N PHE A 26 20.54 5.42 0.07
CA PHE A 26 19.17 5.94 0.07
C PHE A 26 18.65 6.42 -1.29
N SER A 27 19.38 6.18 -2.38
CA SER A 27 18.94 6.54 -3.73
C SER A 27 17.94 5.59 -4.35
N CYS A 28 17.75 4.40 -3.76
CA CYS A 28 16.84 3.36 -4.24
C CYS A 28 15.79 3.03 -3.18
N ASP A 29 14.62 2.61 -3.62
CA ASP A 29 13.62 1.88 -2.84
C ASP A 29 13.38 0.51 -3.50
N SER A 30 12.22 -0.11 -3.30
CA SER A 30 11.89 -1.39 -3.96
C SER A 30 11.35 -1.21 -5.39
N SER A 31 11.28 0.02 -5.91
CA SER A 31 10.93 0.28 -7.31
C SER A 31 12.13 0.10 -8.25
N ILE A 32 11.89 0.26 -9.55
CA ILE A 32 12.95 0.28 -10.57
C ILE A 32 13.66 1.63 -10.71
N LEU A 33 13.28 2.62 -9.90
CA LEU A 33 13.76 3.99 -10.00
C LEU A 33 14.93 4.25 -9.07
N GLN A 34 15.75 5.25 -9.42
CA GLN A 34 16.88 5.67 -8.60
C GLN A 34 17.00 7.20 -8.62
N ILE A 35 16.98 7.83 -7.44
CA ILE A 35 17.18 9.28 -7.25
C ILE A 35 18.02 9.49 -6.00
N ALA A 36 19.23 10.01 -6.15
CA ALA A 36 20.12 10.26 -5.02
C ALA A 36 19.75 11.56 -4.29
N PRO A 37 19.53 11.52 -2.95
CA PRO A 37 19.31 12.72 -2.16
C PRO A 37 20.58 13.57 -2.06
N GLU A 38 20.45 14.87 -1.83
CA GLU A 38 21.58 15.74 -1.53
C GLU A 38 22.07 15.59 -0.09
N ILE A 39 21.13 15.43 0.84
CA ILE A 39 21.39 15.38 2.28
C ILE A 39 20.53 14.25 2.87
N VAL A 40 21.11 13.44 3.73
CA VAL A 40 20.39 12.43 4.52
C VAL A 40 20.39 12.90 5.98
N ILE A 41 19.22 12.86 6.62
CA ILE A 41 19.04 13.29 8.01
C ILE A 41 18.33 12.20 8.79
N TYR A 42 18.80 11.94 9.99
CA TYR A 42 18.23 11.01 10.97
C TYR A 42 17.65 11.83 12.14
N PRO A 43 16.36 12.27 12.04
CA PRO A 43 15.74 13.12 13.06
C PRO A 43 15.51 12.34 14.35
N LYS A 44 15.74 12.96 15.53
CA LYS A 44 15.52 12.32 16.83
C LYS A 44 14.12 12.52 17.39
N ASN A 45 13.43 13.54 16.97
CA ASN A 45 12.10 13.88 17.47
C ASN A 45 11.36 14.83 16.51
N THR A 46 10.08 15.07 16.80
CA THR A 46 9.22 15.99 16.04
C THR A 46 9.82 17.41 15.92
N LYS A 47 10.54 17.90 16.96
CA LYS A 47 11.17 19.24 16.93
C LYS A 47 12.26 19.36 15.87
N ASP A 48 13.00 18.31 15.61
CA ASP A 48 13.99 18.28 14.53
C ASP A 48 13.28 18.39 13.17
N ILE A 49 12.19 17.65 12.98
CA ILE A 49 11.41 17.67 11.75
C ILE A 49 10.79 19.06 11.52
N VAL A 50 10.25 19.69 12.56
CA VAL A 50 9.75 21.07 12.52
C VAL A 50 10.81 22.03 12.00
N LYS A 51 12.03 21.97 12.53
CA LYS A 51 13.13 22.84 12.09
C LYS A 51 13.53 22.59 10.63
N ILE A 52 13.54 21.32 10.20
CA ILE A 52 13.88 20.96 8.83
C ILE A 52 12.79 21.42 7.86
N ALA A 53 11.50 21.19 8.20
CA ALA A 53 10.37 21.64 7.40
C ALA A 53 10.36 23.17 7.25
N ASN A 54 10.50 23.89 8.37
CA ASN A 54 10.59 25.36 8.38
C ASN A 54 11.78 25.86 7.54
N PHE A 55 12.94 25.22 7.65
CA PHE A 55 14.09 25.55 6.80
C PHE A 55 13.77 25.38 5.31
N SER A 56 13.21 24.23 4.92
CA SER A 56 12.84 23.96 3.52
C SER A 56 11.79 24.97 3.02
N TRP A 57 10.78 25.27 3.84
CA TRP A 57 9.76 26.27 3.56
C TRP A 57 10.35 27.67 3.32
N GLN A 58 11.14 28.18 4.25
CA GLN A 58 11.79 29.50 4.12
C GLN A 58 12.74 29.54 2.92
N PHE A 59 13.39 28.42 2.57
CA PHE A 59 14.25 28.32 1.43
C PHE A 59 13.47 28.41 0.13
N SER A 60 12.29 27.78 0.08
CA SER A 60 11.39 27.83 -1.08
C SER A 60 10.82 29.24 -1.31
N GLN A 61 10.52 29.98 -0.24
CA GLN A 61 10.06 31.39 -0.34
C GLN A 61 11.10 32.32 -0.99
N LYS A 62 12.38 31.92 -0.96
CA LYS A 62 13.50 32.64 -1.62
C LYS A 62 13.77 32.14 -3.05
N GLY A 63 12.90 31.32 -3.61
CA GLY A 63 13.02 30.76 -4.96
C GLY A 63 13.95 29.54 -5.09
N TYR A 64 14.45 29.00 -3.98
CA TYR A 64 15.27 27.79 -3.99
C TYR A 64 14.42 26.56 -3.68
N ARG A 65 14.78 25.40 -4.24
CA ARG A 65 14.06 24.14 -3.99
C ARG A 65 14.93 23.16 -3.22
N MET A 66 14.45 22.73 -2.06
CA MET A 66 15.06 21.68 -1.25
C MET A 66 13.92 20.74 -0.75
N PRO A 67 13.37 19.90 -1.63
CA PRO A 67 12.25 19.05 -1.27
C PRO A 67 12.64 18.05 -0.19
N ILE A 68 11.67 17.70 0.66
CA ILE A 68 11.83 16.70 1.71
C ILE A 68 11.18 15.41 1.25
N THR A 69 11.89 14.29 1.35
CA THR A 69 11.35 12.94 1.17
C THR A 69 11.46 12.20 2.49
N VAL A 70 10.34 11.70 2.99
CA VAL A 70 10.30 10.90 4.22
C VAL A 70 10.55 9.44 3.89
N ARG A 71 11.47 8.80 4.61
CA ARG A 71 11.90 7.44 4.38
C ARG A 71 11.61 6.57 5.59
N GLY A 72 10.78 5.54 5.39
CA GLY A 72 10.65 4.39 6.27
C GLY A 72 11.65 3.29 5.89
N GLY A 73 11.21 2.06 5.82
CA GLY A 73 12.04 0.91 5.40
C GLY A 73 12.43 0.88 3.93
N GLY A 74 11.82 1.71 3.10
CA GLY A 74 12.08 1.73 1.65
C GLY A 74 11.48 0.56 0.88
N SER A 75 10.45 -0.07 1.42
CA SER A 75 9.71 -1.15 0.78
C SER A 75 8.68 -0.68 -0.26
N ASP A 76 8.61 0.63 -0.52
CA ASP A 76 7.75 1.19 -1.54
C ASP A 76 8.16 0.73 -2.95
N THR A 77 7.18 0.36 -3.77
CA THR A 77 7.37 -0.16 -5.12
C THR A 77 7.06 0.86 -6.21
N SER A 78 6.59 2.04 -5.81
CA SER A 78 6.14 3.11 -6.73
C SER A 78 7.15 4.24 -6.93
N GLY A 79 8.29 4.23 -6.20
CA GLY A 79 9.29 5.29 -6.24
C GLY A 79 8.93 6.51 -5.39
N ALA A 80 8.00 6.39 -4.44
CA ALA A 80 7.62 7.48 -3.54
C ALA A 80 8.65 7.70 -2.42
N ALA A 81 9.41 6.67 -2.04
CA ALA A 81 10.37 6.72 -0.93
C ALA A 81 11.78 7.22 -1.33
N ILE A 82 11.95 7.76 -2.53
CA ILE A 82 13.21 8.35 -3.04
C ILE A 82 13.01 9.80 -3.49
N GLY A 83 14.05 10.62 -3.42
CA GLY A 83 13.98 12.04 -3.80
C GLY A 83 15.33 12.74 -3.81
N SER A 84 15.39 13.90 -4.47
CA SER A 84 16.65 14.62 -4.75
C SER A 84 17.14 15.55 -3.63
N GLY A 85 16.28 16.04 -2.77
CA GLY A 85 16.66 17.04 -1.74
C GLY A 85 17.10 16.43 -0.41
N ILE A 86 16.33 16.69 0.64
CA ILE A 86 16.55 16.16 1.99
C ILE A 86 15.80 14.82 2.12
N MET A 87 16.52 13.77 2.51
CA MET A 87 15.96 12.49 2.90
C MET A 87 15.85 12.40 4.41
N LEU A 88 14.65 12.23 4.97
CA LEU A 88 14.43 12.02 6.41
C LEU A 88 14.27 10.54 6.70
N VAL A 89 15.24 9.94 7.37
CA VAL A 89 15.26 8.51 7.72
C VAL A 89 14.66 8.32 9.11
N MET A 90 13.37 8.00 9.18
CA MET A 90 12.60 7.93 10.42
C MET A 90 12.95 6.74 11.31
N PRO A 91 13.22 5.52 10.79
CA PRO A 91 13.42 4.33 11.64
C PRO A 91 14.61 4.39 12.58
N SER A 92 15.57 5.27 12.33
CA SER A 92 16.80 5.33 13.12
C SER A 92 16.57 5.75 14.57
N HIS A 93 15.63 6.68 14.81
CA HIS A 93 15.38 7.23 16.15
C HIS A 93 13.90 7.37 16.50
N MET A 94 13.02 7.54 15.51
CA MET A 94 11.60 7.74 15.73
C MET A 94 10.82 6.42 15.62
N ASN A 95 11.19 5.45 16.47
CA ASN A 95 10.74 4.06 16.39
C ASN A 95 10.20 3.49 17.72
N MET A 96 9.66 4.36 18.58
CA MET A 96 9.18 4.00 19.91
C MET A 96 7.67 3.77 19.91
N ILE A 97 7.21 2.90 20.84
CA ILE A 97 5.83 2.85 21.31
C ILE A 97 5.76 3.84 22.48
N GLU A 98 4.93 4.88 22.33
CA GLU A 98 4.79 5.95 23.33
C GLU A 98 3.77 5.56 24.41
N GLU A 99 2.65 4.96 24.00
CA GLU A 99 1.57 4.61 24.91
C GLU A 99 0.77 3.43 24.37
N SER A 100 0.26 2.59 25.26
CA SER A 100 -0.60 1.46 24.92
C SER A 100 -1.78 1.40 25.90
N ASP A 101 -2.98 1.68 25.42
CA ASP A 101 -4.23 1.54 26.19
C ASP A 101 -5.08 0.39 25.62
N MET A 102 -4.83 -0.81 26.16
CA MET A 102 -5.57 -2.00 25.73
C MET A 102 -7.03 -2.02 26.17
N ARG A 103 -7.45 -1.15 27.12
CA ARG A 103 -8.86 -1.04 27.49
C ARG A 103 -9.66 -0.31 26.42
N GLN A 104 -9.05 0.69 25.79
CA GLN A 104 -9.62 1.40 24.66
C GLN A 104 -9.27 0.76 23.30
N GLY A 105 -8.40 -0.23 23.30
CA GLY A 105 -7.89 -0.83 22.06
C GLY A 105 -7.05 0.13 21.21
N LEU A 106 -6.27 1.01 21.88
CA LEU A 106 -5.47 2.03 21.22
C LEU A 106 -3.97 1.87 21.55
N ILE A 107 -3.13 2.18 20.56
CA ILE A 107 -1.68 2.26 20.71
C ILE A 107 -1.16 3.52 20.03
N ARG A 108 -0.31 4.30 20.74
CA ARG A 108 0.38 5.48 20.21
C ARG A 108 1.82 5.12 19.89
N VAL A 109 2.23 5.39 18.67
CA VAL A 109 3.54 4.99 18.16
C VAL A 109 4.17 6.11 17.33
N GLN A 110 5.49 6.15 17.29
CA GLN A 110 6.25 6.99 16.36
C GLN A 110 6.24 6.37 14.95
N SER A 111 6.28 7.21 13.94
CA SER A 111 6.07 6.81 12.55
C SER A 111 7.16 5.90 11.95
N GLY A 112 8.36 5.90 12.51
CA GLY A 112 9.49 5.07 12.06
C GLY A 112 9.50 3.65 12.62
N ILE A 113 8.60 3.28 13.55
CA ILE A 113 8.50 1.91 14.06
C ILE A 113 7.95 0.96 12.99
N THR A 114 8.45 -0.29 12.96
CA THR A 114 7.96 -1.30 12.00
C THR A 114 6.62 -1.89 12.44
N PHE A 115 5.81 -2.34 11.49
CA PHE A 115 4.59 -3.08 11.77
C PHE A 115 4.86 -4.31 12.63
N LYS A 116 5.94 -5.04 12.30
CA LYS A 116 6.34 -6.22 13.07
C LYS A 116 6.57 -5.88 14.54
N SER A 117 7.34 -4.83 14.83
CA SER A 117 7.63 -4.44 16.22
C SER A 117 6.37 -4.07 17.00
N VAL A 118 5.42 -3.38 16.35
CA VAL A 118 4.13 -3.04 16.97
C VAL A 118 3.31 -4.30 17.22
N ASN A 119 3.16 -5.19 16.24
CA ASN A 119 2.37 -6.41 16.38
C ASN A 119 3.02 -7.42 17.33
N ASP A 120 4.35 -7.48 17.41
CA ASP A 120 5.04 -8.30 18.43
C ASP A 120 4.71 -7.81 19.84
N ALA A 121 4.72 -6.51 20.07
CA ALA A 121 4.36 -5.92 21.37
C ALA A 121 2.87 -6.16 21.71
N LEU A 122 1.95 -5.91 20.76
CA LEU A 122 0.52 -6.13 20.94
C LEU A 122 0.17 -7.59 21.16
N SER A 123 0.95 -8.50 20.61
CA SER A 123 0.76 -9.94 20.73
C SER A 123 0.79 -10.46 22.16
N LEU A 124 1.50 -9.78 23.04
CA LEU A 124 1.55 -10.10 24.47
C LEU A 124 0.18 -9.92 25.16
N SER A 125 -0.66 -9.05 24.60
CA SER A 125 -2.04 -8.79 25.04
C SER A 125 -3.10 -9.49 24.17
N GLY A 126 -2.69 -10.34 23.22
CA GLY A 126 -3.61 -11.02 22.30
C GLY A 126 -4.20 -10.11 21.23
N ALA A 127 -3.68 -8.89 21.07
CA ALA A 127 -4.11 -7.90 20.10
C ALA A 127 -3.15 -7.83 18.90
N MET A 128 -3.61 -7.22 17.82
CA MET A 128 -2.79 -6.89 16.64
C MET A 128 -3.42 -5.77 15.80
N ILE A 129 -2.65 -5.21 14.88
CA ILE A 129 -3.15 -4.38 13.79
C ILE A 129 -3.15 -5.27 12.53
N PRO A 130 -4.32 -5.66 11.98
CA PRO A 130 -4.39 -6.68 10.93
C PRO A 130 -4.10 -6.16 9.52
N SER A 131 -4.03 -4.85 9.31
CA SER A 131 -3.74 -4.24 8.01
C SER A 131 -2.25 -4.30 7.61
N TYR A 132 -1.45 -5.13 8.29
CA TYR A 132 -0.01 -5.21 8.03
C TYR A 132 0.30 -5.67 6.60
N PRO A 133 1.21 -4.99 5.89
CA PRO A 133 1.63 -5.40 4.56
C PRO A 133 2.50 -6.67 4.63
N THR A 134 2.65 -7.37 3.50
CA THR A 134 3.54 -8.54 3.40
C THR A 134 4.99 -8.23 3.77
N THR A 135 5.39 -6.97 3.68
CA THR A 135 6.70 -6.43 4.06
C THR A 135 6.75 -5.92 5.50
N ALA A 136 5.88 -6.37 6.40
CA ALA A 136 5.74 -5.88 7.78
C ALA A 136 7.04 -5.85 8.59
N ASN A 137 7.99 -6.74 8.27
CA ASN A 137 9.32 -6.76 8.91
C ASN A 137 10.13 -5.48 8.65
N TYR A 138 9.87 -4.79 7.56
CA TYR A 138 10.61 -3.61 7.10
C TYR A 138 9.73 -2.38 6.98
N SER A 139 8.45 -2.55 6.68
CA SER A 139 7.49 -1.46 6.53
C SER A 139 7.25 -0.77 7.86
N THR A 140 7.42 0.54 7.88
CA THR A 140 7.12 1.37 9.06
C THR A 140 5.67 1.78 9.09
N ILE A 141 5.17 2.12 10.27
CA ILE A 141 3.81 2.64 10.44
C ILE A 141 3.60 3.91 9.59
N GLY A 142 4.55 4.86 9.62
CA GLY A 142 4.45 6.08 8.79
C GLY A 142 4.45 5.80 7.30
N GLY A 143 5.26 4.82 6.83
CA GLY A 143 5.26 4.39 5.43
C GLY A 143 3.95 3.72 5.03
N ALA A 144 3.38 2.90 5.91
CA ALA A 144 2.09 2.25 5.67
C ALA A 144 0.93 3.25 5.64
N ILE A 145 0.95 4.28 6.50
CA ILE A 145 0.00 5.40 6.45
C ILE A 145 0.14 6.17 5.14
N ALA A 146 1.38 6.51 4.75
CA ALA A 146 1.64 7.26 3.53
C ALA A 146 1.16 6.54 2.26
N ASN A 147 1.13 5.21 2.25
CA ASN A 147 0.69 4.39 1.12
C ASN A 147 -0.73 3.83 1.26
N ASP A 148 -1.41 4.03 2.40
CA ASP A 148 -2.63 3.29 2.78
C ASP A 148 -2.46 1.78 2.57
N SER A 149 -1.38 1.23 3.12
CA SER A 149 -0.94 -0.14 2.88
C SER A 149 -1.99 -1.18 3.23
N GLN A 150 -1.99 -2.26 2.46
CA GLN A 150 -2.88 -3.40 2.61
C GLN A 150 -2.06 -4.69 2.63
N GLY A 151 -2.63 -5.74 3.21
CA GLY A 151 -2.00 -7.06 3.29
C GLY A 151 -2.97 -8.19 3.02
N VAL A 152 -2.55 -9.39 3.29
CA VAL A 152 -3.33 -10.62 3.03
C VAL A 152 -4.66 -10.68 3.75
N LEU A 153 -4.80 -9.98 4.88
CA LEU A 153 -6.04 -9.89 5.66
C LEU A 153 -6.96 -8.75 5.21
N SER A 154 -6.59 -7.96 4.21
CA SER A 154 -7.30 -6.74 3.80
C SER A 154 -8.72 -7.00 3.28
N GLY A 155 -8.99 -8.20 2.78
CA GLY A 155 -10.33 -8.58 2.35
C GLY A 155 -11.38 -8.52 3.46
N LYS A 156 -10.98 -8.87 4.70
CA LYS A 156 -11.83 -8.84 5.88
C LYS A 156 -11.62 -7.58 6.73
N TYR A 157 -10.37 -7.18 6.92
CA TYR A 157 -10.00 -6.16 7.89
C TYR A 157 -9.69 -4.78 7.27
N GLY A 158 -9.65 -4.68 5.94
CA GLY A 158 -9.40 -3.41 5.24
C GLY A 158 -7.93 -2.98 5.24
N SER A 159 -7.70 -1.70 4.97
CA SER A 159 -6.38 -1.07 4.86
C SER A 159 -5.93 -0.41 6.15
N THR A 160 -4.73 0.15 6.14
CA THR A 160 -4.16 0.93 7.26
C THR A 160 -5.08 2.08 7.68
N TYR A 161 -5.80 2.71 6.73
CA TYR A 161 -6.78 3.76 7.00
C TYR A 161 -7.81 3.37 8.07
N ASN A 162 -8.28 2.13 8.08
CA ASN A 162 -9.32 1.66 8.99
C ASN A 162 -8.85 1.65 10.46
N TYR A 163 -7.54 1.58 10.68
CA TYR A 163 -6.91 1.46 11.99
C TYR A 163 -6.34 2.77 12.53
N ILE A 164 -6.42 3.86 11.78
CA ILE A 164 -5.97 5.16 12.28
C ILE A 164 -7.08 5.80 13.12
N ASP A 165 -6.73 6.23 14.33
CA ASP A 165 -7.57 7.09 15.16
C ASP A 165 -7.17 8.55 14.97
N LYS A 166 -5.88 8.87 15.15
CA LYS A 166 -5.33 10.23 14.98
C LYS A 166 -3.89 10.18 14.48
N LEU A 167 -3.47 11.25 13.83
CA LEU A 167 -2.09 11.48 13.40
C LEU A 167 -1.57 12.79 13.99
N GLU A 168 -0.30 12.80 14.41
CA GLU A 168 0.49 14.02 14.57
C GLU A 168 1.25 14.27 13.27
N VAL A 169 1.14 15.48 12.73
CA VAL A 169 1.68 15.82 11.42
C VAL A 169 2.41 17.15 11.47
N VAL A 170 3.61 17.20 10.95
CA VAL A 170 4.35 18.44 10.68
C VAL A 170 4.01 18.90 9.27
N LEU A 171 3.43 20.10 9.16
CA LEU A 171 3.07 20.74 7.91
C LEU A 171 4.30 21.36 7.21
N ALA A 172 4.16 21.76 5.96
CA ALA A 172 5.25 22.30 5.15
C ALA A 172 5.96 23.50 5.79
N ASN A 173 5.23 24.37 6.48
CA ASN A 173 5.75 25.55 7.19
C ASN A 173 6.33 25.24 8.59
N GLY A 174 6.28 23.97 9.04
CA GLY A 174 6.74 23.53 10.35
C GLY A 174 5.68 23.61 11.47
N GLU A 175 4.45 24.03 11.19
CA GLU A 175 3.35 23.88 12.16
C GLU A 175 3.06 22.41 12.44
N VAL A 176 2.75 22.09 13.70
CA VAL A 176 2.37 20.72 14.11
C VAL A 176 0.88 20.70 14.40
N ILE A 177 0.19 19.76 13.76
CA ILE A 177 -1.24 19.58 13.94
C ILE A 177 -1.56 18.16 14.38
N GLN A 178 -2.70 18.00 15.05
CA GLN A 178 -3.32 16.68 15.27
C GLN A 178 -4.60 16.56 14.45
N THR A 179 -4.69 15.46 13.70
CA THR A 179 -5.89 15.18 12.89
C THR A 179 -7.09 14.82 13.77
N GLY A 180 -8.25 14.87 13.15
CA GLY A 180 -9.52 14.49 13.75
C GLY A 180 -10.66 15.30 13.17
N ARG A 181 -11.82 14.66 13.07
CA ARG A 181 -13.02 15.25 12.49
C ARG A 181 -13.42 16.52 13.24
N LYS A 182 -13.53 17.63 12.51
CA LYS A 182 -14.01 18.92 13.00
C LYS A 182 -15.44 19.12 12.47
N ASN A 183 -16.39 19.36 13.37
CA ASN A 183 -17.74 19.70 12.96
C ASN A 183 -17.79 21.10 12.32
N ARG A 184 -18.89 21.45 11.65
CA ARG A 184 -19.07 22.72 10.92
C ARG A 184 -18.73 23.95 11.77
N LYS A 185 -19.10 23.96 13.07
CA LYS A 185 -18.80 25.09 13.97
C LYS A 185 -17.30 25.23 14.22
N GLN A 186 -16.61 24.11 14.42
CA GLN A 186 -15.15 24.07 14.60
C GLN A 186 -14.42 24.47 13.32
N VAL A 187 -14.87 23.97 12.15
CA VAL A 187 -14.34 24.36 10.83
C VAL A 187 -14.44 25.87 10.64
N ASN A 188 -15.62 26.47 10.91
CA ASN A 188 -15.79 27.91 10.78
C ASN A 188 -14.87 28.70 11.74
N LYS A 189 -14.62 28.20 12.93
CA LYS A 189 -13.63 28.80 13.86
C LYS A 189 -12.22 28.74 13.29
N LEU A 190 -11.79 27.59 12.80
CA LEU A 190 -10.46 27.38 12.20
C LEU A 190 -10.26 28.27 10.96
N LYS A 191 -11.26 28.37 10.09
CA LYS A 191 -11.24 29.27 8.91
C LYS A 191 -11.02 30.75 9.28
N GLY A 192 -11.39 31.15 10.47
CA GLY A 192 -11.18 32.52 10.99
C GLY A 192 -9.76 32.77 11.49
N LEU A 193 -8.93 31.76 11.63
CA LEU A 193 -7.55 31.91 12.11
C LEU A 193 -6.58 32.30 10.98
N SER A 194 -5.62 33.17 11.29
CA SER A 194 -4.51 33.54 10.39
C SER A 194 -3.33 32.57 10.54
N THR A 195 -3.61 31.25 10.67
CA THR A 195 -2.62 30.19 10.75
C THR A 195 -2.59 29.39 9.46
N PHE A 196 -1.53 28.64 9.21
CA PHE A 196 -1.43 27.76 8.04
C PHE A 196 -2.49 26.65 8.09
N GLU A 197 -2.79 26.11 9.28
CA GLU A 197 -3.92 25.20 9.46
C GLU A 197 -5.24 25.87 9.04
N GLY A 198 -5.47 27.15 9.42
CA GLY A 198 -6.65 27.91 8.99
C GLY A 198 -6.75 28.07 7.48
N ASP A 199 -5.63 28.29 6.79
CA ASP A 199 -5.55 28.34 5.33
C ASP A 199 -5.98 27.00 4.70
N ILE A 200 -5.51 25.88 5.25
CA ILE A 200 -5.90 24.53 4.79
C ILE A 200 -7.42 24.34 4.89
N TYR A 201 -8.05 24.66 6.03
CA TYR A 201 -9.50 24.50 6.18
C TYR A 201 -10.29 25.45 5.26
N ARG A 202 -9.82 26.70 5.03
CA ARG A 202 -10.43 27.62 4.05
C ARG A 202 -10.37 27.06 2.63
N GLY A 203 -9.19 26.55 2.24
CA GLY A 203 -8.98 26.01 0.93
C GLY A 203 -9.77 24.74 0.68
N LEU A 204 -9.78 23.79 1.63
CA LEU A 204 -10.55 22.55 1.51
C LEU A 204 -12.05 22.80 1.41
N ASP A 205 -12.58 23.71 2.24
CA ASP A 205 -14.01 24.08 2.15
C ASP A 205 -14.33 24.72 0.80
N GLY A 206 -13.48 25.64 0.30
CA GLY A 206 -13.63 26.23 -1.03
C GLY A 206 -13.62 25.18 -2.14
N ILE A 207 -12.60 24.33 -2.16
CA ILE A 207 -12.48 23.24 -3.12
C ILE A 207 -13.72 22.33 -3.10
N TYR A 208 -14.20 21.97 -1.91
CA TYR A 208 -15.38 21.12 -1.77
C TYR A 208 -16.65 21.81 -2.29
N GLN A 209 -16.85 23.11 -1.97
CA GLN A 209 -18.02 23.85 -2.42
C GLN A 209 -18.05 23.99 -3.95
N ASP A 210 -16.89 24.24 -4.56
CA ASP A 210 -16.76 24.45 -6.01
C ASP A 210 -16.91 23.15 -6.82
N ASN A 211 -16.63 21.96 -6.20
CA ASN A 211 -16.52 20.69 -6.93
C ASN A 211 -17.36 19.56 -6.33
N LYS A 212 -18.50 19.84 -5.72
CA LYS A 212 -19.34 18.85 -5.01
C LYS A 212 -19.73 17.64 -5.86
N GLU A 213 -20.19 17.89 -7.07
CA GLU A 213 -20.65 16.82 -7.98
C GLU A 213 -19.48 15.93 -8.42
N LEU A 214 -18.35 16.56 -8.76
CA LEU A 214 -17.15 15.85 -9.13
C LEU A 214 -16.63 14.98 -7.97
N ILE A 215 -16.55 15.53 -6.76
CA ILE A 215 -16.12 14.79 -5.57
C ILE A 215 -17.08 13.63 -5.27
N ALA A 216 -18.38 13.83 -5.43
CA ALA A 216 -19.38 12.77 -5.23
C ALA A 216 -19.23 11.63 -6.26
N SER A 217 -18.80 11.93 -7.49
CA SER A 217 -18.60 10.96 -8.56
C SER A 217 -17.34 10.10 -8.41
N ILE A 218 -16.40 10.47 -7.54
CA ILE A 218 -15.17 9.70 -7.27
C ILE A 218 -15.55 8.31 -6.76
N SER A 219 -15.05 7.26 -7.40
CA SER A 219 -15.23 5.89 -6.95
C SER A 219 -14.51 5.64 -5.62
N ASP A 220 -15.12 4.87 -4.73
CA ASP A 220 -14.49 4.49 -3.45
C ASP A 220 -13.27 3.57 -3.64
N HIS A 221 -13.14 2.96 -4.81
CA HIS A 221 -11.99 2.14 -5.22
C HIS A 221 -10.88 2.95 -5.90
N ASP A 222 -11.11 4.21 -6.22
CA ASP A 222 -10.07 5.08 -6.78
C ASP A 222 -9.17 5.61 -5.66
N LYS A 223 -7.92 5.20 -5.67
CA LYS A 223 -6.88 5.64 -4.72
C LYS A 223 -5.90 6.63 -5.35
N SER A 224 -6.15 7.03 -6.58
CA SER A 224 -5.28 7.93 -7.32
C SER A 224 -5.41 9.39 -6.86
N GLY A 225 -4.32 10.12 -6.88
CA GLY A 225 -4.26 11.50 -6.43
C GLY A 225 -4.74 11.64 -4.98
N TYR A 226 -5.57 12.63 -4.74
CA TYR A 226 -6.19 12.87 -3.42
C TYR A 226 -7.67 12.48 -3.42
N ALA A 227 -8.03 11.34 -4.02
CA ALA A 227 -9.41 10.84 -4.14
C ALA A 227 -10.14 10.72 -2.79
N ASN A 228 -9.38 10.53 -1.70
CA ASN A 228 -9.92 10.52 -0.34
C ASN A 228 -10.51 11.87 0.14
N ILE A 229 -10.48 12.93 -0.67
CA ILE A 229 -11.21 14.19 -0.38
C ILE A 229 -12.69 13.94 -0.17
N LYS A 230 -13.26 12.93 -0.84
CA LYS A 230 -14.65 12.50 -0.63
C LYS A 230 -14.93 12.10 0.82
N LYS A 231 -13.93 11.53 1.52
CA LYS A 231 -13.99 11.15 2.94
C LYS A 231 -13.60 12.30 3.87
N ALA A 232 -12.79 13.24 3.38
CA ALA A 232 -12.30 14.38 4.15
C ALA A 232 -13.35 15.45 4.33
N CYS A 233 -14.09 15.79 3.27
CA CYS A 233 -15.10 16.83 3.27
C CYS A 233 -16.49 16.21 3.15
N LEU A 234 -17.33 16.43 4.16
CA LEU A 234 -18.64 15.80 4.24
C LEU A 234 -19.78 16.78 3.96
N PRO A 235 -20.96 16.31 3.51
CA PRO A 235 -22.10 17.16 3.17
C PRO A 235 -22.63 17.98 4.34
N ASP A 236 -22.41 17.55 5.60
CA ASP A 236 -22.80 18.26 6.82
C ASP A 236 -21.89 19.46 7.14
N GLY A 237 -20.86 19.70 6.32
CA GLY A 237 -19.85 20.75 6.48
C GLY A 237 -18.79 20.42 7.52
N SER A 238 -18.70 19.17 7.97
CA SER A 238 -17.57 18.70 8.76
C SER A 238 -16.38 18.36 7.85
N ILE A 239 -15.17 18.58 8.36
CA ILE A 239 -13.91 18.29 7.66
C ILE A 239 -13.02 17.46 8.59
N ASP A 240 -12.45 16.39 8.03
CA ASP A 240 -11.35 15.64 8.62
C ASP A 240 -10.21 15.56 7.59
N ILE A 241 -9.05 16.10 7.93
CA ILE A 241 -7.90 16.10 7.02
C ILE A 241 -7.15 14.76 7.00
N MET A 242 -7.41 13.87 7.96
CA MET A 242 -6.72 12.58 8.06
C MET A 242 -6.86 11.72 6.79
N PRO A 243 -8.06 11.59 6.16
CA PRO A 243 -8.19 10.84 4.91
C PRO A 243 -7.31 11.33 3.76
N LEU A 244 -7.00 12.64 3.70
CA LEU A 244 -6.12 13.19 2.67
C LEU A 244 -4.64 12.86 2.92
N LEU A 245 -4.24 12.76 4.18
CA LEU A 245 -2.86 12.42 4.57
C LEU A 245 -2.55 10.95 4.34
N VAL A 246 -3.56 10.09 4.49
CA VAL A 246 -3.44 8.65 4.23
C VAL A 246 -3.41 8.40 2.73
N GLY A 247 -2.35 7.73 2.25
CA GLY A 247 -2.12 7.52 0.83
C GLY A 247 -1.50 8.72 0.09
N SER A 248 -1.20 9.84 0.79
CA SER A 248 -0.61 11.05 0.18
C SER A 248 0.89 10.91 -0.13
N GLN A 249 1.52 9.81 0.26
CA GLN A 249 2.96 9.54 0.04
C GLN A 249 3.88 10.68 0.54
N GLY A 250 3.49 11.34 1.64
CA GLY A 250 4.24 12.42 2.27
C GLY A 250 4.17 13.76 1.55
N SER A 251 3.32 13.92 0.55
CA SER A 251 3.21 15.16 -0.23
C SER A 251 2.47 16.31 0.49
N LEU A 252 1.65 15.98 1.51
CA LEU A 252 0.84 16.96 2.25
C LEU A 252 1.35 17.24 3.67
N GLY A 253 2.31 16.48 4.16
CA GLY A 253 2.88 16.64 5.49
C GLY A 253 3.69 15.44 5.92
N ILE A 254 4.39 15.58 7.05
CA ILE A 254 5.26 14.55 7.62
C ILE A 254 4.59 13.97 8.86
N VAL A 255 4.13 12.73 8.80
CA VAL A 255 3.58 12.03 9.96
C VAL A 255 4.70 11.69 10.93
N THR A 256 4.60 12.17 12.17
CA THR A 256 5.57 11.94 13.24
C THR A 256 5.12 10.89 14.23
N GLU A 257 3.82 10.89 14.57
CA GLU A 257 3.18 9.92 15.46
C GLU A 257 1.81 9.51 14.93
N ALA A 258 1.38 8.31 15.32
CA ALA A 258 0.05 7.80 15.03
C ALA A 258 -0.56 7.15 16.29
N ILE A 259 -1.85 7.40 16.51
CA ILE A 259 -2.69 6.63 17.41
C ILE A 259 -3.46 5.65 16.54
N LEU A 260 -3.27 4.36 16.81
CA LEU A 260 -3.83 3.28 16.02
C LEU A 260 -4.79 2.44 16.88
N LYS A 261 -5.87 1.99 16.24
CA LYS A 261 -6.81 1.01 16.79
C LYS A 261 -6.22 -0.38 16.67
N THR A 262 -6.53 -1.23 17.63
CA THR A 262 -6.08 -2.63 17.68
C THR A 262 -7.28 -3.56 17.66
N GLU A 263 -7.10 -4.78 17.17
CA GLU A 263 -8.10 -5.83 17.12
C GLU A 263 -7.65 -7.06 17.90
N PHE A 264 -8.60 -7.72 18.59
CA PHE A 264 -8.38 -9.02 19.20
C PHE A 264 -8.73 -10.11 18.18
N ILE A 265 -7.74 -10.63 17.49
CA ILE A 265 -7.91 -11.61 16.42
C ILE A 265 -7.40 -12.98 16.87
N SER A 266 -8.16 -14.03 16.57
CA SER A 266 -7.68 -15.39 16.77
C SER A 266 -6.44 -15.67 15.91
N ARG A 267 -5.40 -16.21 16.54
CA ARG A 267 -4.21 -16.72 15.82
C ARG A 267 -4.46 -18.09 15.22
N SER A 268 -5.41 -18.84 15.80
CA SER A 268 -5.78 -20.15 15.26
C SER A 268 -6.63 -19.99 14.02
N ARG A 269 -6.26 -20.64 12.96
CA ARG A 269 -6.98 -20.62 11.68
C ARG A 269 -7.40 -22.04 11.28
N SER A 270 -8.44 -22.11 10.45
CA SER A 270 -8.75 -23.27 9.64
C SER A 270 -8.62 -22.82 8.19
N ALA A 271 -7.89 -23.58 7.39
CA ALA A 271 -7.55 -23.20 6.02
C ALA A 271 -7.83 -24.32 5.03
N MET A 272 -8.06 -23.95 3.77
CA MET A 272 -8.06 -24.88 2.66
C MET A 272 -7.30 -24.30 1.46
N VAL A 273 -6.73 -25.17 0.66
CA VAL A 273 -6.27 -24.88 -0.69
C VAL A 273 -7.16 -25.61 -1.68
N VAL A 274 -7.61 -24.89 -2.69
CA VAL A 274 -8.40 -25.41 -3.83
C VAL A 274 -7.52 -25.29 -5.06
N VAL A 275 -7.07 -26.44 -5.59
CA VAL A 275 -6.26 -26.54 -6.82
C VAL A 275 -7.17 -26.82 -7.99
N PHE A 276 -7.08 -26.06 -9.05
CA PHE A 276 -7.93 -26.18 -10.23
C PHE A 276 -7.11 -25.98 -11.51
N ASP A 277 -7.55 -26.64 -12.57
CA ASP A 277 -6.89 -26.63 -13.88
C ASP A 277 -7.59 -25.74 -14.92
N ASP A 278 -8.79 -25.22 -14.61
CA ASP A 278 -9.57 -24.34 -15.48
C ASP A 278 -10.33 -23.29 -14.67
N PHE A 279 -10.28 -22.03 -15.10
CA PHE A 279 -11.02 -20.93 -14.46
C PHE A 279 -12.53 -21.13 -14.43
N ARG A 280 -13.11 -21.94 -15.34
CA ARG A 280 -14.54 -22.28 -15.32
C ARG A 280 -14.94 -22.96 -14.02
N ASN A 281 -14.04 -23.70 -13.38
CA ASN A 281 -14.30 -24.44 -12.15
C ASN A 281 -14.49 -23.54 -10.93
N ILE A 282 -14.09 -22.28 -11.00
CA ILE A 282 -14.14 -21.32 -9.89
C ILE A 282 -14.98 -20.07 -10.20
N SER A 283 -15.38 -19.84 -11.46
CA SER A 283 -15.99 -18.58 -11.89
C SER A 283 -17.29 -18.22 -11.15
N GLU A 284 -18.11 -19.22 -10.83
CA GLU A 284 -19.43 -19.02 -10.21
C GLU A 284 -19.39 -19.00 -8.68
N VAL A 285 -18.25 -19.39 -8.07
CA VAL A 285 -18.17 -19.57 -6.62
C VAL A 285 -17.47 -18.42 -5.90
N LEU A 286 -16.74 -17.55 -6.61
CA LEU A 286 -15.94 -16.49 -5.98
C LEU A 286 -16.78 -15.57 -5.09
N ASP A 287 -17.96 -15.16 -5.53
CA ASP A 287 -18.87 -14.30 -4.74
C ASP A 287 -19.42 -15.06 -3.53
N SER A 288 -19.87 -16.29 -3.73
CA SER A 288 -20.39 -17.14 -2.65
C SER A 288 -19.36 -17.46 -1.57
N VAL A 289 -18.07 -17.60 -1.96
CA VAL A 289 -16.95 -17.78 -1.02
C VAL A 289 -16.69 -16.48 -0.25
N ALA A 290 -16.67 -15.35 -0.94
CA ALA A 290 -16.43 -14.05 -0.31
C ALA A 290 -17.53 -13.67 0.70
N GLU A 291 -18.80 -14.06 0.45
CA GLU A 291 -19.93 -13.89 1.38
C GLU A 291 -19.76 -14.67 2.70
N LYS A 292 -18.88 -15.67 2.76
CA LYS A 292 -18.56 -16.37 4.01
C LYS A 292 -17.58 -15.59 4.89
N ASP A 293 -17.09 -14.44 4.40
CA ASP A 293 -16.17 -13.55 5.11
C ASP A 293 -14.86 -14.27 5.55
N PRO A 294 -14.10 -14.84 4.59
CA PRO A 294 -12.81 -15.43 4.89
C PRO A 294 -11.79 -14.33 5.27
N CYS A 295 -10.92 -14.63 6.23
CA CYS A 295 -9.83 -13.70 6.59
C CYS A 295 -8.70 -13.71 5.54
N ILE A 296 -8.55 -14.80 4.80
CA ILE A 296 -7.64 -14.95 3.66
C ILE A 296 -8.43 -15.53 2.51
N PHE A 297 -8.35 -14.91 1.35
CA PHE A 297 -8.87 -15.44 0.09
C PHE A 297 -7.93 -15.00 -1.03
N GLU A 298 -6.86 -15.77 -1.20
CA GLU A 298 -5.77 -15.48 -2.14
C GLU A 298 -5.83 -16.42 -3.35
N TYR A 299 -5.54 -15.84 -4.51
CA TYR A 299 -5.29 -16.57 -5.76
C TYR A 299 -3.79 -16.58 -6.06
N ILE A 300 -3.28 -17.73 -6.46
CA ILE A 300 -1.90 -17.92 -6.94
C ILE A 300 -1.96 -18.63 -8.29
N SER A 301 -1.40 -18.02 -9.33
CA SER A 301 -1.41 -18.60 -10.68
C SER A 301 -0.51 -19.83 -10.80
N ALA A 302 -0.84 -20.71 -11.74
CA ALA A 302 -0.03 -21.90 -12.05
C ALA A 302 1.42 -21.54 -12.42
N GLU A 303 1.61 -20.44 -13.16
CA GLU A 303 2.91 -19.94 -13.56
C GLU A 303 3.81 -19.61 -12.36
N THR A 304 3.20 -19.21 -11.24
CA THR A 304 3.93 -18.95 -9.98
C THR A 304 4.50 -20.24 -9.40
N PHE A 305 3.72 -21.32 -9.39
CA PHE A 305 4.17 -22.63 -8.93
C PHE A 305 5.22 -23.26 -9.87
N ILE A 306 5.01 -23.13 -11.19
CA ILE A 306 5.97 -23.58 -12.20
C ILE A 306 7.30 -22.86 -11.99
N ARG A 307 7.26 -21.53 -11.82
CA ARG A 307 8.50 -20.77 -11.59
C ARG A 307 9.20 -21.16 -10.29
N ALA A 308 8.47 -21.42 -9.22
CA ALA A 308 9.06 -21.91 -7.98
C ALA A 308 9.76 -23.27 -8.17
N SER A 309 9.14 -24.18 -8.92
CA SER A 309 9.74 -25.49 -9.26
C SER A 309 11.02 -25.35 -10.10
N GLU A 310 11.03 -24.45 -11.11
CA GLU A 310 12.24 -24.10 -11.88
C GLU A 310 13.39 -23.58 -10.98
N LEU A 311 13.03 -22.93 -9.87
CA LEU A 311 13.97 -22.43 -8.86
C LEU A 311 14.33 -23.49 -7.81
N GLY A 312 13.91 -24.74 -8.01
CA GLY A 312 14.20 -25.86 -7.11
C GLY A 312 13.37 -25.86 -5.82
N ARG A 313 12.20 -25.20 -5.82
CA ARG A 313 11.28 -25.17 -4.67
C ARG A 313 9.96 -25.80 -5.03
N GLU A 314 9.59 -26.84 -4.32
CA GLU A 314 8.33 -27.54 -4.43
C GLU A 314 7.49 -27.32 -3.18
N TYR A 315 6.18 -27.28 -3.35
CA TYR A 315 5.22 -27.03 -2.28
C TYR A 315 4.31 -28.24 -2.09
N PHE A 316 4.19 -28.68 -0.85
CA PHE A 316 3.40 -29.84 -0.47
C PHE A 316 2.40 -29.48 0.63
N VAL A 317 1.19 -30.00 0.51
CA VAL A 317 0.17 -29.97 1.57
C VAL A 317 -0.29 -31.40 1.80
N GLN A 318 -0.25 -31.88 3.04
CA GLN A 318 -0.61 -33.25 3.40
C GLN A 318 0.11 -34.32 2.53
N GLY A 319 1.37 -34.08 2.17
CA GLY A 319 2.16 -34.98 1.30
C GLY A 319 1.81 -34.94 -0.19
N LYS A 320 0.83 -34.15 -0.61
CA LYS A 320 0.47 -33.94 -2.02
C LYS A 320 1.18 -32.69 -2.54
N GLN A 321 1.85 -32.81 -3.67
CA GLN A 321 2.47 -31.67 -4.35
C GLN A 321 1.40 -30.73 -4.91
N ILE A 322 1.57 -29.43 -4.71
CA ILE A 322 0.70 -28.39 -5.27
C ILE A 322 1.35 -27.83 -6.53
N LEU A 323 0.88 -28.31 -7.67
CA LEU A 323 1.34 -27.88 -9.00
C LEU A 323 0.18 -27.88 -9.99
N PRO A 324 -0.61 -26.78 -10.06
CA PRO A 324 -1.71 -26.67 -11.01
C PRO A 324 -1.24 -26.72 -12.47
N ASN A 325 -2.11 -27.15 -13.38
CA ASN A 325 -1.87 -27.01 -14.82
C ASN A 325 -1.81 -25.53 -15.23
N ILE A 326 -1.14 -25.23 -16.34
CA ILE A 326 -0.87 -23.85 -16.81
C ILE A 326 -2.14 -22.99 -16.96
N ASN A 327 -3.30 -23.61 -17.23
CA ASN A 327 -4.58 -22.90 -17.36
C ASN A 327 -5.33 -22.67 -16.05
N GLY A 328 -4.76 -23.09 -14.92
CA GLY A 328 -5.38 -23.08 -13.62
C GLY A 328 -4.65 -22.22 -12.59
N GLY A 329 -4.73 -22.67 -11.34
CA GLY A 329 -4.10 -22.02 -10.20
C GLY A 329 -4.54 -22.64 -8.88
N ALA A 330 -4.25 -21.96 -7.79
CA ALA A 330 -4.68 -22.32 -6.46
C ALA A 330 -5.41 -21.16 -5.78
N LEU A 331 -6.48 -21.47 -5.04
CA LEU A 331 -7.12 -20.56 -4.10
C LEU A 331 -6.77 -20.97 -2.68
N ILE A 332 -6.28 -20.04 -1.87
CA ILE A 332 -6.04 -20.24 -0.45
C ILE A 332 -7.13 -19.50 0.30
N ILE A 333 -7.92 -20.24 1.11
CA ILE A 333 -9.05 -19.69 1.85
C ILE A 333 -8.87 -20.04 3.32
N ALA A 334 -8.97 -19.05 4.21
CA ALA A 334 -8.85 -19.28 5.64
C ALA A 334 -9.89 -18.48 6.44
N PHE A 335 -10.21 -19.03 7.61
CA PHE A 335 -11.14 -18.46 8.60
C PHE A 335 -10.46 -18.35 9.96
N ASP A 336 -10.72 -17.27 10.69
CA ASP A 336 -10.09 -16.90 11.96
C ASP A 336 -11.08 -16.63 13.11
N GLU A 337 -12.32 -17.12 13.01
CA GLU A 337 -13.27 -17.03 14.14
C GLU A 337 -12.66 -17.62 15.42
N HIS A 338 -13.00 -17.06 16.57
CA HIS A 338 -12.47 -17.54 17.86
C HIS A 338 -12.83 -19.00 18.14
N SER A 339 -14.04 -19.42 17.77
CA SER A 339 -14.50 -20.81 17.96
C SER A 339 -13.99 -21.73 16.85
N LYS A 340 -13.25 -22.78 17.23
CA LYS A 340 -12.85 -23.88 16.34
C LYS A 340 -14.04 -24.45 15.55
N GLY A 341 -15.18 -24.69 16.25
CA GLY A 341 -16.38 -25.23 15.61
C GLY A 341 -16.97 -24.31 14.54
N GLN A 342 -16.91 -23.00 14.75
CA GLN A 342 -17.35 -22.02 13.76
C GLN A 342 -16.42 -22.00 12.53
N ARG A 343 -15.09 -21.97 12.74
CA ARG A 343 -14.12 -22.03 11.64
C ARG A 343 -14.33 -23.26 10.77
N ASN A 344 -14.41 -24.44 11.39
CA ASN A 344 -14.57 -25.70 10.66
C ASN A 344 -15.92 -25.80 9.96
N ARG A 345 -16.99 -25.27 10.54
CA ARG A 345 -18.31 -25.21 9.88
C ARG A 345 -18.28 -24.31 8.65
N LYS A 346 -17.61 -23.11 8.75
CA LYS A 346 -17.43 -22.22 7.60
C LYS A 346 -16.60 -22.91 6.52
N LEU A 347 -15.47 -23.52 6.89
CA LEU A 347 -14.59 -24.24 5.96
C LEU A 347 -15.34 -25.33 5.18
N LYS A 348 -16.09 -26.21 5.88
CA LYS A 348 -16.91 -27.27 5.24
C LYS A 348 -18.02 -26.72 4.35
N LYS A 349 -18.68 -25.62 4.76
CA LYS A 349 -19.69 -24.97 3.91
C LYS A 349 -19.08 -24.34 2.67
N THR A 350 -17.87 -23.82 2.77
CA THR A 350 -17.15 -23.21 1.65
C THR A 350 -16.63 -24.28 0.70
N SER A 351 -16.09 -25.40 1.21
CA SER A 351 -15.65 -26.51 0.34
C SER A 351 -16.78 -27.11 -0.47
N ALA A 352 -17.99 -27.17 0.09
CA ALA A 352 -19.19 -27.67 -0.62
C ALA A 352 -19.69 -26.75 -1.76
N LEU A 353 -19.12 -25.56 -1.92
CA LEU A 353 -19.46 -24.68 -3.05
C LEU A 353 -18.73 -25.08 -4.34
N PHE A 354 -17.62 -25.79 -4.22
CA PHE A 354 -16.82 -26.20 -5.35
C PHE A 354 -17.31 -27.53 -5.93
N SER A 355 -17.15 -27.71 -7.25
CA SER A 355 -17.46 -28.94 -7.96
C SER A 355 -16.40 -30.03 -7.72
N ASP A 356 -16.72 -31.27 -8.08
CA ASP A 356 -15.80 -32.40 -7.99
C ASP A 356 -14.58 -32.30 -8.95
N ASN A 357 -14.53 -31.28 -9.80
CA ASN A 357 -13.45 -31.04 -10.77
C ASN A 357 -12.29 -30.23 -10.21
N VAL A 358 -12.19 -30.08 -8.89
CA VAL A 358 -11.10 -29.40 -8.21
C VAL A 358 -10.56 -30.26 -7.06
N ASP A 359 -9.28 -30.13 -6.80
CA ASP A 359 -8.64 -30.77 -5.64
C ASP A 359 -8.71 -29.87 -4.42
N ILE A 360 -9.32 -30.34 -3.34
CA ILE A 360 -9.44 -29.57 -2.08
C ILE A 360 -8.67 -30.30 -0.98
N LEU A 361 -7.72 -29.58 -0.37
CA LEU A 361 -7.04 -30.01 0.85
C LEU A 361 -7.38 -29.03 1.97
N MET A 362 -7.81 -29.54 3.12
CA MET A 362 -8.27 -28.73 4.26
C MET A 362 -7.58 -29.17 5.54
N ASP A 363 -7.22 -28.20 6.38
CA ASP A 363 -6.63 -28.49 7.68
C ASP A 363 -6.90 -27.37 8.70
N GLU A 364 -6.55 -27.64 9.97
CA GLU A 364 -6.70 -26.72 11.09
C GLU A 364 -5.44 -26.69 11.98
N GLY A 365 -5.26 -25.63 12.75
CA GLY A 365 -4.10 -25.48 13.64
C GLY A 365 -2.79 -25.53 12.86
N GLU A 366 -1.84 -26.37 13.27
CA GLU A 366 -0.53 -26.50 12.62
C GLU A 366 -0.64 -26.98 11.15
N GLY A 367 -1.65 -27.80 10.82
CA GLY A 367 -1.92 -28.20 9.45
C GLY A 367 -2.39 -27.06 8.56
N ALA A 368 -3.17 -26.12 9.12
CA ALA A 368 -3.55 -24.91 8.42
C ALA A 368 -2.33 -24.02 8.09
N ASP A 369 -1.32 -24.00 8.96
CA ASP A 369 -0.09 -23.24 8.72
C ASP A 369 0.65 -23.75 7.47
N SER A 370 0.66 -25.07 7.22
CA SER A 370 1.22 -25.66 6.00
C SER A 370 0.52 -25.17 4.73
N ILE A 371 -0.81 -24.95 4.80
CA ILE A 371 -1.57 -24.37 3.68
C ILE A 371 -1.24 -22.90 3.51
N LEU A 372 -1.13 -22.16 4.61
CA LEU A 372 -0.81 -20.73 4.59
C LEU A 372 0.63 -20.45 4.13
N ASP A 373 1.55 -21.38 4.36
CA ASP A 373 2.93 -21.30 3.88
C ASP A 373 3.04 -21.27 2.35
N LEU A 374 2.01 -21.74 1.63
CA LEU A 374 1.94 -21.57 0.17
C LEU A 374 2.04 -20.10 -0.26
N MET A 375 1.59 -19.16 0.55
CA MET A 375 1.70 -17.74 0.25
C MET A 375 3.16 -17.24 0.26
N SER A 376 4.08 -17.97 0.92
CA SER A 376 5.52 -17.67 0.93
C SER A 376 6.17 -17.85 -0.46
N ILE A 377 5.47 -18.50 -1.40
CA ILE A 377 5.94 -18.74 -2.77
C ILE A 377 6.36 -17.44 -3.47
N THR A 378 5.69 -16.34 -3.19
CA THR A 378 6.02 -15.02 -3.76
C THR A 378 7.42 -14.56 -3.36
N SER A 379 7.84 -14.82 -2.12
CA SER A 379 9.17 -14.47 -1.63
C SER A 379 10.28 -15.22 -2.36
N VAL A 380 10.01 -16.48 -2.74
CA VAL A 380 10.95 -17.31 -3.51
C VAL A 380 11.00 -16.88 -4.97
N VAL A 381 9.83 -16.75 -5.59
CA VAL A 381 9.70 -16.50 -7.03
C VAL A 381 10.22 -15.12 -7.42
N TYR A 382 10.06 -14.13 -6.55
CA TYR A 382 10.50 -12.74 -6.83
C TYR A 382 11.97 -12.50 -6.53
N THR A 383 12.69 -13.50 -5.98
CA THR A 383 14.14 -13.43 -5.80
C THR A 383 14.84 -13.60 -7.14
N THR A 384 15.65 -12.63 -7.52
CA THR A 384 16.44 -12.71 -8.76
C THR A 384 17.56 -13.71 -8.62
N GLN A 385 17.62 -14.72 -9.47
CA GLN A 385 18.67 -15.73 -9.44
C GLN A 385 19.81 -15.50 -10.44
N ASN A 386 19.61 -14.66 -11.46
CA ASN A 386 20.66 -14.27 -12.37
C ASN A 386 20.57 -12.77 -12.69
N ASN A 387 21.71 -12.19 -13.10
CA ASN A 387 21.81 -10.74 -13.38
C ASN A 387 21.07 -10.29 -14.66
N GLU A 388 20.47 -11.21 -15.42
CA GLU A 388 19.83 -10.90 -16.69
C GLU A 388 18.34 -10.74 -16.56
N GLU A 389 17.68 -11.49 -15.65
CA GLU A 389 16.23 -11.52 -15.51
C GLU A 389 15.81 -10.97 -14.15
N THR A 390 14.83 -10.10 -14.14
CA THR A 390 14.24 -9.52 -12.94
C THR A 390 12.72 -9.61 -13.01
N MET A 391 12.08 -9.62 -11.85
CA MET A 391 10.61 -9.57 -11.70
C MET A 391 10.23 -8.28 -10.97
N PRO A 392 10.36 -7.12 -11.60
CA PRO A 392 10.16 -5.83 -10.93
C PRO A 392 8.69 -5.59 -10.62
N PRO A 393 8.39 -4.85 -9.54
CA PRO A 393 7.03 -4.55 -9.09
C PRO A 393 6.34 -3.43 -9.89
N ILE A 394 6.38 -3.51 -11.22
CA ILE A 394 5.87 -2.45 -12.09
C ILE A 394 4.33 -2.51 -12.23
N PHE A 395 3.75 -3.70 -12.03
CA PHE A 395 2.33 -3.95 -12.20
C PHE A 395 1.65 -4.37 -10.90
N ASP A 396 2.23 -3.97 -9.77
CA ASP A 396 1.71 -4.35 -8.45
C ASP A 396 0.48 -3.52 -8.09
N GLY A 397 -0.51 -4.17 -7.48
CA GLY A 397 -1.59 -3.52 -6.78
C GLY A 397 -2.70 -2.95 -7.65
N ALA A 398 -3.03 -3.57 -8.77
CA ALA A 398 -4.25 -3.25 -9.49
C ALA A 398 -5.49 -3.73 -8.72
N PHE A 399 -6.48 -2.85 -8.54
CA PHE A 399 -7.82 -3.25 -8.08
C PHE A 399 -8.65 -3.74 -9.26
N ILE A 400 -9.27 -4.91 -9.09
CA ILE A 400 -10.16 -5.54 -10.08
C ILE A 400 -11.50 -5.85 -9.39
N PRO A 401 -12.65 -5.35 -9.90
CA PRO A 401 -13.97 -5.73 -9.41
C PRO A 401 -14.13 -7.25 -9.45
N ARG A 402 -14.66 -7.85 -8.37
CA ARG A 402 -14.73 -9.32 -8.23
C ARG A 402 -15.41 -10.01 -9.43
N LYS A 403 -16.49 -9.45 -9.94
CA LYS A 403 -17.19 -9.94 -11.13
C LYS A 403 -16.31 -10.04 -12.38
N ASN A 404 -15.22 -9.27 -12.45
CA ASN A 404 -14.33 -9.20 -13.61
C ASN A 404 -13.00 -9.95 -13.40
N ILE A 405 -12.77 -10.58 -12.23
CA ILE A 405 -11.50 -11.25 -11.91
C ILE A 405 -11.16 -12.33 -12.95
N ILE A 406 -12.09 -13.19 -13.29
CA ILE A 406 -11.83 -14.27 -14.25
C ILE A 406 -11.46 -13.72 -15.63
N GLN A 407 -12.17 -12.69 -16.08
CA GLN A 407 -11.86 -12.02 -17.35
C GLN A 407 -10.48 -11.38 -17.29
N TYR A 408 -10.16 -10.72 -16.17
CA TYR A 408 -8.85 -10.11 -15.96
C TYR A 408 -7.72 -11.15 -16.03
N LEU A 409 -7.83 -12.26 -15.30
CA LEU A 409 -6.82 -13.32 -15.28
C LEU A 409 -6.57 -13.90 -16.69
N LYS A 410 -7.63 -14.12 -17.47
CA LYS A 410 -7.52 -14.56 -18.87
C LYS A 410 -6.79 -13.53 -19.74
N LEU A 411 -7.17 -12.25 -19.64
CA LEU A 411 -6.55 -11.19 -20.44
C LEU A 411 -5.07 -10.96 -20.07
N VAL A 412 -4.69 -11.08 -18.79
CA VAL A 412 -3.27 -10.99 -18.40
C VAL A 412 -2.46 -12.14 -18.98
N ARG A 413 -3.02 -13.35 -19.00
CA ARG A 413 -2.37 -14.52 -19.63
C ARG A 413 -2.23 -14.32 -21.13
N GLU A 414 -3.28 -13.91 -21.82
CA GLU A 414 -3.22 -13.59 -23.26
C GLU A 414 -2.16 -12.52 -23.55
N LEU A 415 -2.06 -11.48 -22.72
CA LEU A 415 -1.02 -10.45 -22.84
C LEU A 415 0.39 -11.04 -22.67
N SER A 416 0.58 -11.92 -21.69
CA SER A 416 1.83 -12.66 -21.45
C SER A 416 2.25 -13.46 -22.69
N GLU A 417 1.31 -14.20 -23.30
CA GLU A 417 1.53 -15.00 -24.51
C GLU A 417 1.87 -14.14 -25.73
N ILE A 418 1.08 -13.07 -25.99
CA ILE A 418 1.31 -12.13 -27.11
C ILE A 418 2.69 -11.46 -26.99
N MET A 419 3.06 -11.03 -25.80
CA MET A 419 4.34 -10.36 -25.53
C MET A 419 5.51 -11.33 -25.44
N LYS A 420 5.23 -12.64 -25.31
CA LYS A 420 6.22 -13.68 -25.01
C LYS A 420 7.06 -13.33 -23.79
N ILE A 421 6.39 -12.92 -22.70
CA ILE A 421 6.98 -12.56 -21.41
C ILE A 421 6.28 -13.41 -20.36
N PRO A 422 6.96 -14.43 -19.77
CA PRO A 422 6.38 -15.21 -18.69
C PRO A 422 5.98 -14.30 -17.52
N THR A 423 4.79 -14.52 -16.98
CA THR A 423 4.19 -13.60 -16.02
C THR A 423 3.51 -14.38 -14.90
N THR A 424 3.82 -14.04 -13.65
CA THR A 424 3.16 -14.60 -12.47
C THR A 424 2.06 -13.66 -11.98
N ILE A 425 1.00 -14.24 -11.39
CA ILE A 425 -0.14 -13.49 -10.85
C ILE A 425 -0.44 -14.01 -9.46
N VAL A 426 -0.54 -13.11 -8.51
CA VAL A 426 -1.02 -13.37 -7.14
C VAL A 426 -2.01 -12.27 -6.76
N GLY A 427 -3.07 -12.58 -6.03
CA GLY A 427 -3.99 -11.53 -5.61
C GLY A 427 -5.03 -11.96 -4.60
N ASN A 428 -5.46 -10.98 -3.82
CA ASN A 428 -6.52 -11.14 -2.84
C ASN A 428 -7.90 -10.98 -3.52
N VAL A 429 -8.64 -12.06 -3.58
CA VAL A 429 -9.96 -12.12 -4.25
C VAL A 429 -11.00 -11.30 -3.49
N SER A 430 -10.92 -11.26 -2.14
CA SER A 430 -11.88 -10.49 -1.33
C SER A 430 -11.72 -9.00 -1.50
N SER A 431 -10.49 -8.48 -1.47
CA SER A 431 -10.19 -7.05 -1.68
C SER A 431 -10.12 -6.65 -3.15
N GLY A 432 -10.01 -7.62 -4.06
CA GLY A 432 -9.85 -7.38 -5.50
C GLY A 432 -8.46 -6.88 -5.92
N ILE A 433 -7.45 -7.01 -5.07
CA ILE A 433 -6.10 -6.48 -5.34
C ILE A 433 -5.20 -7.56 -5.89
N PHE A 434 -4.65 -7.31 -7.08
CA PHE A 434 -3.79 -8.24 -7.80
C PHE A 434 -2.41 -7.65 -8.07
N THR A 435 -1.40 -8.51 -7.93
CA THR A 435 -0.01 -8.25 -8.25
C THR A 435 0.39 -9.10 -9.43
N VAL A 436 0.93 -8.47 -10.46
CA VAL A 436 1.40 -9.13 -11.69
C VAL A 436 2.90 -8.89 -11.83
N ARG A 437 3.67 -9.96 -11.92
CA ARG A 437 5.13 -9.90 -12.02
C ARG A 437 5.63 -10.59 -13.29
N PRO A 438 5.91 -9.82 -14.36
CA PRO A 438 6.55 -10.34 -15.57
C PRO A 438 8.04 -10.55 -15.34
N ILE A 439 8.62 -11.55 -16.02
CA ILE A 439 10.07 -11.79 -16.07
C ILE A 439 10.66 -10.90 -17.17
N LEU A 440 11.46 -9.91 -16.78
CA LEU A 440 11.95 -8.86 -17.65
C LEU A 440 13.49 -8.79 -17.69
N LYS A 441 14.04 -8.33 -18.83
CA LYS A 441 15.48 -8.05 -19.01
C LYS A 441 15.72 -6.55 -19.03
N LEU A 442 15.79 -5.92 -17.84
CA LEU A 442 15.94 -4.46 -17.71
C LEU A 442 17.35 -3.93 -18.00
N ASN A 443 18.34 -4.81 -18.14
CA ASN A 443 19.72 -4.46 -18.50
C ASN A 443 19.92 -4.09 -19.96
N THR A 444 18.92 -4.35 -20.84
CA THR A 444 18.98 -4.06 -22.27
C THR A 444 17.99 -2.98 -22.68
N LEU A 445 18.31 -2.20 -23.72
CA LEU A 445 17.41 -1.19 -24.28
C LEU A 445 16.11 -1.83 -24.80
N MET A 446 16.21 -2.94 -25.47
CA MET A 446 15.05 -3.70 -25.99
C MET A 446 14.16 -4.20 -24.86
N GLY A 447 14.74 -4.69 -23.77
CA GLY A 447 14.01 -5.12 -22.58
C GLY A 447 13.25 -3.98 -21.94
N LYS A 448 13.89 -2.80 -21.79
CA LYS A 448 13.23 -1.58 -21.29
C LYS A 448 12.05 -1.15 -22.17
N GLN A 449 12.24 -1.13 -23.50
CA GLN A 449 11.18 -0.79 -24.45
C GLN A 449 9.99 -1.78 -24.36
N LYS A 450 10.27 -3.10 -24.28
CA LYS A 450 9.22 -4.11 -24.07
C LYS A 450 8.47 -3.90 -22.77
N THR A 451 9.17 -3.53 -21.70
CA THR A 451 8.56 -3.24 -20.39
C THR A 451 7.56 -2.10 -20.47
N PHE A 452 7.93 -0.97 -21.07
CA PHE A 452 7.02 0.17 -21.22
C PHE A 452 5.83 -0.17 -22.13
N LYS A 453 6.06 -0.92 -23.22
CA LYS A 453 4.97 -1.39 -24.08
C LYS A 453 4.00 -2.31 -23.31
N MET A 454 4.52 -3.21 -22.48
CA MET A 454 3.70 -4.09 -21.66
C MET A 454 2.91 -3.29 -20.63
N LEU A 455 3.52 -2.28 -19.99
CA LEU A 455 2.86 -1.41 -19.02
C LEU A 455 1.68 -0.66 -19.64
N ASP A 456 1.86 -0.08 -20.83
CA ASP A 456 0.78 0.58 -21.57
C ASP A 456 -0.39 -0.39 -21.88
N GLN A 457 -0.08 -1.59 -22.37
CA GLN A 457 -1.09 -2.59 -22.67
C GLN A 457 -1.79 -3.13 -21.43
N TYR A 458 -1.04 -3.34 -20.35
CA TYR A 458 -1.57 -3.76 -19.06
C TYR A 458 -2.51 -2.70 -18.47
N THR A 459 -2.13 -1.41 -18.55
CA THR A 459 -2.98 -0.31 -18.12
C THR A 459 -4.33 -0.32 -18.83
N LYS A 460 -4.32 -0.44 -20.16
CA LYS A 460 -5.53 -0.54 -20.99
C LYS A 460 -6.38 -1.77 -20.63
N LEU A 461 -5.71 -2.89 -20.33
CA LEU A 461 -6.37 -4.12 -19.90
C LEU A 461 -7.09 -3.92 -18.55
N VAL A 462 -6.43 -3.32 -17.57
CA VAL A 462 -7.03 -3.03 -16.25
C VAL A 462 -8.25 -2.10 -16.41
N MET A 463 -8.15 -1.08 -17.26
CA MET A 463 -9.28 -0.19 -17.57
C MET A 463 -10.45 -0.93 -18.23
N LYS A 464 -10.18 -1.86 -19.15
CA LYS A 464 -11.20 -2.66 -19.86
C LYS A 464 -12.04 -3.53 -18.93
N VAL A 465 -11.50 -3.89 -17.78
CA VAL A 465 -12.20 -4.67 -16.75
C VAL A 465 -12.68 -3.82 -15.58
N ASP A 466 -12.89 -2.53 -15.78
CA ASP A 466 -13.31 -1.56 -14.75
C ASP A 466 -12.36 -1.49 -13.53
N GLY A 467 -11.11 -1.92 -13.69
CA GLY A 467 -10.10 -1.91 -12.64
C GLY A 467 -9.45 -0.54 -12.43
N TYR A 468 -8.66 -0.42 -11.36
CA TYR A 468 -7.87 0.78 -11.03
C TYR A 468 -6.41 0.39 -10.79
N LEU A 469 -5.46 1.15 -11.35
CA LEU A 469 -4.03 1.02 -11.02
C LEU A 469 -3.71 1.73 -9.68
N ALA A 470 -2.52 1.45 -9.17
CA ALA A 470 -1.97 2.11 -7.97
C ALA A 470 -2.83 1.99 -6.71
N HIS A 471 -3.65 0.95 -6.58
CA HIS A 471 -4.52 0.76 -5.42
C HIS A 471 -3.76 0.30 -4.16
N LEU A 472 -2.64 -0.43 -4.33
CA LEU A 472 -1.88 -1.00 -3.21
C LEU A 472 -0.93 0.02 -2.55
N SER A 473 -0.29 0.90 -3.33
CA SER A 473 0.80 1.76 -2.85
C SER A 473 0.75 3.20 -3.37
N GLY A 474 -0.40 3.63 -3.90
CA GLY A 474 -0.51 4.93 -4.55
C GLY A 474 0.22 4.99 -5.90
N GLU A 475 0.26 6.18 -6.50
CA GLU A 475 0.81 6.38 -7.84
C GLU A 475 2.34 6.40 -7.85
N GLY A 476 2.93 7.02 -6.85
CA GLY A 476 4.36 7.33 -6.82
C GLY A 476 4.82 8.07 -8.08
N ARG A 477 6.06 7.83 -8.44
CA ARG A 477 6.65 8.32 -9.69
C ARG A 477 6.44 7.37 -10.86
N LEU A 478 6.16 6.10 -10.56
CA LEU A 478 6.09 5.06 -11.59
C LEU A 478 4.76 5.07 -12.35
N HIS A 479 3.66 5.31 -11.67
CA HIS A 479 2.31 5.18 -12.22
C HIS A 479 1.61 6.52 -12.50
N SER A 480 2.18 7.65 -12.11
CA SER A 480 1.55 8.98 -12.24
C SER A 480 1.06 9.31 -13.66
N ASN A 481 1.81 8.90 -14.68
CA ASN A 481 1.44 9.14 -16.08
C ASN A 481 0.34 8.21 -16.62
N PHE A 482 0.04 7.11 -15.91
CA PHE A 482 -0.92 6.09 -16.37
C PHE A 482 -2.28 6.23 -15.69
N VAL A 483 -2.32 6.83 -14.52
CA VAL A 483 -3.56 7.03 -13.76
C VAL A 483 -4.48 8.02 -14.45
N SER A 484 -3.94 9.05 -15.10
CA SER A 484 -4.70 10.05 -15.85
C SER A 484 -5.50 9.46 -17.03
N LEU A 485 -5.08 8.32 -17.56
CA LEU A 485 -5.74 7.70 -18.74
C LEU A 485 -7.16 7.19 -18.46
N LYS A 486 -7.53 6.95 -17.19
CA LYS A 486 -8.87 6.47 -16.82
C LYS A 486 -9.91 7.57 -16.69
N ARG A 487 -9.47 8.80 -16.52
CA ARG A 487 -10.35 9.97 -16.38
C ARG A 487 -10.49 10.64 -17.73
N ASP A 488 -11.71 11.09 -18.05
CA ASP A 488 -11.96 11.83 -19.29
C ASP A 488 -10.92 12.97 -19.40
N GLU A 489 -10.10 12.99 -20.47
CA GLU A 489 -8.97 13.91 -20.63
C GLU A 489 -9.36 15.36 -20.36
N LYS A 490 -10.56 15.78 -20.77
CA LYS A 490 -11.09 17.14 -20.50
C LYS A 490 -11.36 17.40 -19.02
N LEU A 491 -11.93 16.44 -18.29
CA LEU A 491 -12.22 16.59 -16.87
C LEU A 491 -10.93 16.59 -16.02
N TYR A 492 -9.93 15.82 -16.44
CA TYR A 492 -8.68 15.68 -15.70
C TYR A 492 -7.73 16.87 -15.91
N GLU A 493 -7.62 17.40 -17.11
CA GLU A 493 -6.71 18.51 -17.40
C GLU A 493 -7.22 19.85 -16.87
N GLU A 494 -8.50 20.14 -16.99
CA GLU A 494 -9.05 21.46 -16.61
C GLU A 494 -9.45 21.54 -15.12
N GLU A 495 -10.07 20.52 -14.56
CA GLU A 495 -10.61 20.58 -13.20
C GLU A 495 -9.75 19.86 -12.17
N PHE A 496 -9.32 18.62 -12.41
CA PHE A 496 -8.54 17.83 -11.46
C PHE A 496 -7.10 18.31 -11.31
N THR A 497 -6.43 18.69 -12.39
CA THR A 497 -5.05 19.19 -12.31
C THR A 497 -4.99 20.52 -11.56
N GLN A 498 -5.98 21.42 -11.77
CA GLN A 498 -6.08 22.66 -11.00
C GLN A 498 -6.46 22.39 -9.55
N PHE A 499 -7.34 21.44 -9.32
CA PHE A 499 -7.77 20.98 -8.01
C PHE A 499 -6.61 20.40 -7.21
N PHE A 500 -5.86 19.44 -7.77
CA PHE A 500 -4.70 18.85 -7.10
C PHE A 500 -3.54 19.84 -6.92
N LYS A 501 -3.32 20.73 -7.87
CA LYS A 501 -2.36 21.83 -7.69
C LYS A 501 -2.74 22.73 -6.55
N LYS A 502 -4.04 23.06 -6.36
CA LYS A 502 -4.50 23.83 -5.21
C LYS A 502 -4.23 23.10 -3.89
N ILE A 503 -4.50 21.80 -3.79
CA ILE A 503 -4.20 21.02 -2.58
C ILE A 503 -2.69 20.97 -2.31
N GLN A 504 -1.84 20.78 -3.34
CA GLN A 504 -0.39 20.75 -3.20
C GLN A 504 0.23 22.11 -2.84
N MET A 505 -0.42 23.20 -3.23
CA MET A 505 0.04 24.56 -2.90
C MET A 505 -0.43 25.01 -1.51
N MET A 506 -1.38 24.31 -0.92
CA MET A 506 -1.84 24.49 0.46
C MET A 506 -0.95 23.73 1.43
#